data_6bed2e3c89da1c817fc090f75a69883d
#
_entry.id   6bed2e3c89da1c817fc090f75a69883d
#
_cell.length_a   1.000
_cell.length_b   1.000
_cell.length_c   1.000
_cell.angle_alpha   90.00
_cell.angle_beta   90.00
_cell.angle_gamma   90.00
#
_symmetry.space_group_name_H-M   'P 1'
#
loop_
_entity.id
_entity.type
_entity.pdbx_description
1 polymer ?
#
loop_
_entity_poly.entity_id
_entity_poly.type
_entity_poly.pdbx_seq_one_letter_code
_entity_poly.pdbx_strand_id
1 'polypeptide(L)'
;MSTQTKLLIFHPTIAPYRIDFFNDLSKSFHTRICLRYWNLRDQTFDYQKIYTRFQFRPFYLKELFRFLGRSFSWGYWKQLNDYAPDLVLTEEFGLGTLRVLLHRSLKRKKYKVVTLCDDSYDMIVNRNDFSWWHRMARRYLAPRLDDIIVVSPQVRDWYQEHLGKGYFVPILQEEEYARTRYRKVLERVHVLRQRYSMQHKKVFLFVGRLVAQKNVKVILRAFARLDQKHNLLVIVGDGPEFPHLILLAKQLNLQVRFTGRLEGDALYAWYNAADVFVLASRQEPFGAVTNEALLAGCYVLVSQKAGSSCLVVEGENGYTFEPDDIDTLVEKMEQVSQWPIVREPDGLKKCQTKISYRESMQHLVTHLKFLVHG
;
A
#
# COMPACT_ATOMS: atom_id res chain seq x y z
N MET A 1 -18.65 -33.69 -0.14
CA MET A 1 -18.56 -32.23 -0.06
C MET A 1 -17.22 -31.88 0.59
N SER A 2 -16.25 -31.35 -0.12
CA SER A 2 -15.00 -30.92 0.51
C SER A 2 -15.33 -29.76 1.45
N THR A 3 -15.08 -29.91 2.74
CA THR A 3 -15.26 -28.85 3.73
C THR A 3 -14.34 -27.69 3.36
N GLN A 4 -14.91 -26.53 3.11
CA GLN A 4 -14.15 -25.34 2.76
C GLN A 4 -13.18 -25.00 3.91
N THR A 5 -11.89 -24.77 3.58
CA THR A 5 -10.82 -24.43 4.55
C THR A 5 -11.25 -23.24 5.42
N LYS A 6 -11.15 -23.39 6.74
CA LYS A 6 -11.50 -22.34 7.73
C LYS A 6 -10.32 -21.41 7.95
N LEU A 7 -10.49 -20.14 7.58
CA LEU A 7 -9.52 -19.08 7.76
C LEU A 7 -9.95 -18.12 8.87
N LEU A 8 -9.15 -17.98 9.92
CA LEU A 8 -9.33 -16.98 10.96
C LEU A 8 -8.31 -15.86 10.80
N ILE A 9 -8.76 -14.64 10.69
CA ILE A 9 -7.90 -13.46 10.50
C ILE A 9 -7.94 -12.58 11.73
N PHE A 10 -6.77 -12.23 12.26
CA PHE A 10 -6.61 -11.20 13.30
C PHE A 10 -5.85 -10.02 12.71
N HIS A 11 -6.51 -8.86 12.63
CA HIS A 11 -5.93 -7.65 12.05
C HIS A 11 -6.29 -6.41 12.88
N PRO A 12 -5.47 -5.35 12.98
CA PRO A 12 -5.80 -4.15 13.75
C PRO A 12 -7.05 -3.46 13.23
N THR A 13 -7.04 -3.07 11.98
CA THR A 13 -8.12 -2.45 11.21
C THR A 13 -7.82 -2.61 9.72
N ILE A 14 -8.78 -2.33 8.86
CA ILE A 14 -8.62 -2.50 7.40
C ILE A 14 -8.48 -1.13 6.75
N ALA A 15 -7.34 -0.89 6.13
CA ALA A 15 -7.10 0.29 5.31
C ALA A 15 -7.86 0.20 3.97
N PRO A 16 -8.25 1.33 3.35
CA PRO A 16 -9.03 1.34 2.10
C PRO A 16 -8.42 0.51 0.97
N TYR A 17 -7.10 0.49 0.86
CA TYR A 17 -6.35 -0.24 -0.17
C TYR A 17 -6.21 -1.74 0.09
N ARG A 18 -6.65 -2.23 1.26
CA ARG A 18 -6.67 -3.65 1.64
C ARG A 18 -8.06 -4.29 1.60
N ILE A 19 -9.11 -3.52 1.31
CA ILE A 19 -10.50 -4.02 1.37
C ILE A 19 -10.71 -5.16 0.38
N ASP A 20 -10.25 -4.98 -0.86
CA ASP A 20 -10.43 -5.97 -1.92
C ASP A 20 -9.71 -7.28 -1.56
N PHE A 21 -8.52 -7.21 -0.98
CA PHE A 21 -7.75 -8.34 -0.46
C PHE A 21 -8.54 -9.16 0.58
N PHE A 22 -9.16 -8.51 1.58
CA PHE A 22 -9.95 -9.21 2.60
C PHE A 22 -11.29 -9.72 2.07
N ASN A 23 -11.91 -9.01 1.13
CA ASN A 23 -13.12 -9.47 0.46
C ASN A 23 -12.86 -10.77 -0.30
N ASP A 24 -11.77 -10.86 -1.06
CA ASP A 24 -11.46 -12.05 -1.86
C ASP A 24 -11.01 -13.24 -1.01
N LEU A 25 -10.28 -12.99 0.09
CA LEU A 25 -10.07 -14.04 1.08
C LEU A 25 -11.39 -14.56 1.66
N SER A 26 -12.36 -13.66 1.92
CA SER A 26 -13.68 -14.06 2.46
C SER A 26 -14.53 -14.87 1.48
N LYS A 27 -14.33 -14.71 0.16
CA LYS A 27 -14.96 -15.52 -0.87
C LYS A 27 -14.29 -16.88 -1.04
N SER A 28 -12.96 -16.92 -0.87
CA SER A 28 -12.14 -18.10 -1.19
C SER A 28 -12.07 -19.13 -0.07
N PHE A 29 -12.33 -18.70 1.17
CA PHE A 29 -12.28 -19.50 2.40
C PHE A 29 -13.56 -19.32 3.22
N HIS A 30 -13.87 -20.30 4.09
CA HIS A 30 -14.79 -20.04 5.18
C HIS A 30 -14.07 -19.14 6.19
N THR A 31 -14.39 -17.83 6.19
CA THR A 31 -13.54 -16.83 6.84
C THR A 31 -14.24 -16.15 8.02
N ARG A 32 -13.50 -15.96 9.13
CA ARG A 32 -13.84 -15.06 10.23
C ARG A 32 -12.75 -14.01 10.38
N ILE A 33 -13.11 -12.72 10.31
CA ILE A 33 -12.19 -11.59 10.43
C ILE A 33 -12.42 -10.88 11.76
N CYS A 34 -11.39 -10.88 12.62
CA CYS A 34 -11.39 -10.25 13.94
C CYS A 34 -10.53 -8.98 13.90
N LEU A 35 -11.15 -7.83 14.12
CA LEU A 35 -10.49 -6.52 14.14
C LEU A 35 -10.33 -6.03 15.58
N ARG A 36 -9.21 -5.33 15.85
CA ARG A 36 -8.92 -4.72 17.15
C ARG A 36 -9.50 -3.32 17.29
N TYR A 37 -9.50 -2.54 16.20
CA TYR A 37 -9.89 -1.13 16.19
C TYR A 37 -10.85 -0.84 15.04
N TRP A 38 -11.69 0.17 15.26
CA TRP A 38 -12.51 0.74 14.19
C TRP A 38 -11.67 1.56 13.19
N ASN A 39 -10.62 2.25 13.68
CA ASN A 39 -9.79 3.11 12.86
C ASN A 39 -8.35 3.17 13.41
N LEU A 40 -7.39 3.56 12.57
CA LEU A 40 -6.02 3.82 13.00
C LEU A 40 -5.93 5.18 13.70
N ARG A 41 -5.00 5.31 14.67
CA ARG A 41 -4.78 6.57 15.38
C ARG A 41 -4.14 7.64 14.50
N ASP A 42 -3.17 7.25 13.71
CA ASP A 42 -2.32 8.15 12.91
C ASP A 42 -2.84 8.38 11.49
N GLN A 43 -3.83 7.60 11.06
CA GLN A 43 -4.49 7.71 9.77
C GLN A 43 -5.99 7.45 9.95
N THR A 44 -6.74 8.52 10.19
CA THR A 44 -8.21 8.41 10.26
C THR A 44 -8.79 8.34 8.87
N PHE A 45 -9.50 7.27 8.57
CA PHE A 45 -10.28 7.10 7.34
C PHE A 45 -11.76 7.33 7.63
N ASP A 46 -12.55 7.69 6.62
CA ASP A 46 -14.01 7.69 6.69
C ASP A 46 -14.50 6.22 6.75
N TYR A 47 -14.59 5.71 7.98
CA TYR A 47 -14.88 4.30 8.22
C TYR A 47 -16.29 3.90 7.80
N GLN A 48 -17.25 4.82 7.78
CA GLN A 48 -18.60 4.54 7.31
C GLN A 48 -18.58 4.18 5.81
N LYS A 49 -17.84 4.95 5.00
CA LYS A 49 -17.66 4.63 3.57
C LYS A 49 -16.86 3.35 3.33
N ILE A 50 -15.87 3.06 4.19
CA ILE A 50 -15.09 1.83 4.10
C ILE A 50 -15.97 0.62 4.41
N TYR A 51 -16.76 0.70 5.46
CA TYR A 51 -17.61 -0.40 5.92
C TYR A 51 -18.63 -0.85 4.87
N THR A 52 -19.18 0.07 4.07
CA THR A 52 -20.10 -0.28 2.98
C THR A 52 -19.47 -1.11 1.87
N ARG A 53 -18.14 -1.15 1.79
CA ARG A 53 -17.40 -1.95 0.81
C ARG A 53 -17.08 -3.37 1.29
N PHE A 54 -17.24 -3.68 2.58
CA PHE A 54 -16.96 -5.01 3.09
C PHE A 54 -18.00 -6.02 2.60
N GLN A 55 -17.54 -7.13 2.05
CA GLN A 55 -18.37 -8.26 1.65
C GLN A 55 -18.41 -9.34 2.75
N PHE A 56 -17.96 -9.00 3.94
CA PHE A 56 -17.96 -9.80 5.15
C PHE A 56 -18.35 -8.93 6.35
N ARG A 57 -18.75 -9.57 7.44
CA ARG A 57 -19.06 -8.88 8.71
C ARG A 57 -17.87 -9.03 9.66
N PRO A 58 -17.11 -7.94 9.97
CA PRO A 58 -16.01 -8.04 10.91
C PRO A 58 -16.48 -8.26 12.33
N PHE A 59 -15.71 -9.03 13.08
CA PHE A 59 -15.91 -9.24 14.52
C PHE A 59 -14.91 -8.35 15.27
N TYR A 60 -15.39 -7.52 16.21
CA TYR A 60 -14.50 -6.65 16.99
C TYR A 60 -14.11 -7.31 18.30
N LEU A 61 -12.81 -7.40 18.54
CA LEU A 61 -12.25 -7.88 19.80
C LEU A 61 -12.48 -6.83 20.90
N LYS A 62 -12.86 -7.26 22.10
CA LYS A 62 -13.02 -6.35 23.24
C LYS A 62 -11.66 -5.80 23.69
N GLU A 63 -11.53 -4.47 23.79
CA GLU A 63 -10.39 -3.84 24.41
C GLU A 63 -10.51 -3.96 25.94
N LEU A 64 -9.45 -4.44 26.59
CA LEU A 64 -9.39 -4.58 28.05
C LEU A 64 -8.87 -3.32 28.73
N PHE A 65 -7.69 -2.90 28.31
CA PHE A 65 -7.02 -1.70 28.82
C PHE A 65 -5.96 -1.23 27.81
N ARG A 66 -5.52 0.01 28.02
CA ARG A 66 -4.40 0.61 27.28
C ARG A 66 -3.24 0.86 28.22
N PHE A 67 -2.04 0.45 27.82
CA PHE A 67 -0.81 0.69 28.55
C PHE A 67 0.28 1.14 27.58
N LEU A 68 0.97 2.23 27.91
CA LEU A 68 2.02 2.83 27.06
C LEU A 68 1.61 2.98 25.59
N GLY A 69 0.40 3.47 25.33
CA GLY A 69 -0.10 3.65 23.99
C GLY A 69 -0.54 2.38 23.24
N ARG A 70 -0.32 1.19 23.82
CA ARG A 70 -0.73 -0.09 23.23
C ARG A 70 -2.02 -0.59 23.87
N SER A 71 -2.97 -1.00 23.04
CA SER A 71 -4.19 -1.62 23.55
C SER A 71 -4.03 -3.13 23.66
N PHE A 72 -4.54 -3.65 24.75
CA PHE A 72 -4.60 -5.08 25.02
C PHE A 72 -6.01 -5.56 24.76
N SER A 73 -6.20 -6.32 23.69
CA SER A 73 -7.49 -6.90 23.34
C SER A 73 -7.63 -8.32 23.88
N TRP A 74 -8.82 -8.66 24.35
CA TRP A 74 -9.14 -9.99 24.86
C TRP A 74 -9.94 -10.78 23.82
N GLY A 75 -9.96 -12.12 23.97
CA GLY A 75 -10.82 -12.97 23.15
C GLY A 75 -10.12 -13.75 22.04
N TYR A 76 -8.79 -13.56 21.81
CA TYR A 76 -8.05 -14.35 20.81
C TYR A 76 -8.27 -15.87 20.99
N TRP A 77 -8.05 -16.38 22.19
CA TRP A 77 -8.16 -17.80 22.47
C TRP A 77 -9.62 -18.29 22.37
N LYS A 78 -10.58 -17.45 22.77
CA LYS A 78 -11.99 -17.77 22.59
C LYS A 78 -12.31 -17.93 21.10
N GLN A 79 -11.89 -16.98 20.24
CA GLN A 79 -12.10 -17.07 18.79
C GLN A 79 -11.42 -18.29 18.19
N LEU A 80 -10.20 -18.62 18.61
CA LEU A 80 -9.48 -19.82 18.16
C LEU A 80 -10.19 -21.11 18.54
N ASN A 81 -10.73 -21.20 19.77
CA ASN A 81 -11.45 -22.39 20.23
C ASN A 81 -12.82 -22.51 19.55
N ASP A 82 -13.61 -21.43 19.53
CA ASP A 82 -14.98 -21.44 19.02
C ASP A 82 -15.04 -21.65 17.51
N TYR A 83 -14.07 -21.11 16.78
CA TYR A 83 -14.02 -21.21 15.33
C TYR A 83 -13.32 -22.48 14.82
N ALA A 84 -12.33 -22.99 15.57
CA ALA A 84 -11.48 -24.12 15.21
C ALA A 84 -10.94 -23.99 13.77
N PRO A 85 -10.04 -23.01 13.49
CA PRO A 85 -9.52 -22.74 12.16
C PRO A 85 -8.56 -23.84 11.68
N ASP A 86 -8.41 -23.94 10.35
CA ASP A 86 -7.32 -24.70 9.70
C ASP A 86 -6.11 -23.79 9.45
N LEU A 87 -6.36 -22.49 9.21
CA LEU A 87 -5.38 -21.47 8.95
C LEU A 87 -5.68 -20.19 9.75
N VAL A 88 -4.66 -19.61 10.36
CA VAL A 88 -4.75 -18.32 11.05
C VAL A 88 -3.83 -17.33 10.36
N LEU A 89 -4.40 -16.19 9.92
CA LEU A 89 -3.65 -15.06 9.38
C LEU A 89 -3.55 -13.99 10.48
N THR A 90 -2.33 -13.61 10.81
CA THR A 90 -2.05 -12.56 11.80
C THR A 90 -1.42 -11.35 11.14
N GLU A 91 -1.24 -10.27 11.88
CA GLU A 91 -0.54 -9.09 11.42
C GLU A 91 0.76 -8.93 12.16
N GLU A 92 1.84 -8.86 11.41
CA GLU A 92 3.21 -8.63 11.86
C GLU A 92 3.65 -9.50 13.05
N PHE A 93 4.68 -9.05 13.75
CA PHE A 93 5.31 -9.77 14.86
C PHE A 93 4.84 -9.20 16.21
N GLY A 94 3.55 -8.90 16.33
CA GLY A 94 2.97 -8.31 17.53
C GLY A 94 2.50 -9.31 18.59
N LEU A 95 1.92 -8.78 19.68
CA LEU A 95 1.33 -9.59 20.76
C LEU A 95 0.17 -10.48 20.27
N GLY A 96 -0.53 -10.09 19.20
CA GLY A 96 -1.56 -10.93 18.57
C GLY A 96 -0.98 -12.24 18.05
N THR A 97 0.08 -12.14 17.26
CA THR A 97 0.81 -13.29 16.70
C THR A 97 1.39 -14.17 17.79
N LEU A 98 2.00 -13.57 18.82
CA LEU A 98 2.50 -14.33 19.98
C LEU A 98 1.39 -15.13 20.66
N ARG A 99 0.21 -14.54 20.92
CA ARG A 99 -0.93 -15.23 21.55
C ARG A 99 -1.45 -16.39 20.73
N VAL A 100 -1.48 -16.26 19.40
CA VAL A 100 -1.89 -17.32 18.48
C VAL A 100 -0.89 -18.48 18.54
N LEU A 101 0.41 -18.20 18.48
CA LEU A 101 1.46 -19.20 18.57
C LEU A 101 1.48 -19.91 19.95
N LEU A 102 1.30 -19.17 21.04
CA LEU A 102 1.16 -19.74 22.38
C LEU A 102 -0.06 -20.66 22.49
N HIS A 103 -1.22 -20.24 21.97
CA HIS A 103 -2.42 -21.08 21.93
C HIS A 103 -2.15 -22.37 21.14
N ARG A 104 -1.54 -22.28 19.95
CA ARG A 104 -1.19 -23.45 19.11
C ARG A 104 -0.31 -24.43 19.89
N SER A 105 0.73 -23.93 20.55
CA SER A 105 1.68 -24.76 21.31
C SER A 105 1.04 -25.39 22.55
N LEU A 106 0.44 -24.57 23.43
CA LEU A 106 -0.13 -25.04 24.72
C LEU A 106 -1.34 -25.97 24.54
N LYS A 107 -2.15 -25.73 23.51
CA LYS A 107 -3.33 -26.55 23.20
C LYS A 107 -3.04 -27.65 22.19
N ARG A 108 -1.77 -27.83 21.78
CA ARG A 108 -1.32 -28.83 20.80
C ARG A 108 -2.17 -28.86 19.51
N LYS A 109 -2.53 -27.65 19.02
CA LYS A 109 -3.35 -27.50 17.81
C LYS A 109 -2.50 -27.61 16.55
N LYS A 110 -3.10 -28.06 15.44
CA LYS A 110 -2.39 -28.31 14.16
C LYS A 110 -2.63 -27.23 13.10
N TYR A 111 -3.45 -26.18 13.38
CA TYR A 111 -3.66 -25.13 12.39
C TYR A 111 -2.37 -24.42 12.01
N LYS A 112 -2.30 -23.99 10.76
CA LYS A 112 -1.18 -23.19 10.25
C LYS A 112 -1.29 -21.72 10.71
N VAL A 113 -0.16 -21.07 10.88
CA VAL A 113 -0.11 -19.64 11.26
C VAL A 113 0.78 -18.90 10.28
N VAL A 114 0.17 -17.95 9.56
CA VAL A 114 0.82 -17.07 8.59
C VAL A 114 0.68 -15.63 9.07
N THR A 115 1.67 -14.78 8.82
CA THR A 115 1.56 -13.35 9.15
C THR A 115 1.65 -12.49 7.90
N LEU A 116 0.91 -11.35 7.91
CA LEU A 116 1.11 -10.24 6.97
C LEU A 116 2.20 -9.35 7.55
N CYS A 117 3.24 -9.08 6.76
CA CYS A 117 4.38 -8.26 7.16
C CYS A 117 4.55 -7.11 6.18
N ASP A 118 4.34 -5.89 6.67
CA ASP A 118 4.50 -4.65 5.92
C ASP A 118 5.87 -3.97 6.22
N ASP A 119 6.87 -4.73 6.69
CA ASP A 119 8.23 -4.22 6.87
C ASP A 119 8.87 -3.86 5.52
N SER A 120 9.61 -2.75 5.49
CA SER A 120 10.47 -2.42 4.35
C SER A 120 11.81 -3.16 4.44
N TYR A 121 12.51 -3.29 3.29
CA TYR A 121 13.83 -3.91 3.24
C TYR A 121 14.83 -3.20 4.18
N ASP A 122 14.81 -1.87 4.24
CA ASP A 122 15.67 -1.09 5.14
C ASP A 122 15.42 -1.38 6.62
N MET A 123 14.18 -1.64 7.01
CA MET A 123 13.84 -2.01 8.40
C MET A 123 14.48 -3.33 8.79
N ILE A 124 14.57 -4.26 7.85
CA ILE A 124 15.09 -5.61 8.10
C ILE A 124 16.62 -5.62 8.07
N VAL A 125 17.22 -5.07 7.02
CA VAL A 125 18.67 -5.16 6.76
C VAL A 125 19.45 -4.08 7.50
N ASN A 126 19.01 -2.81 7.40
CA ASN A 126 19.72 -1.67 7.99
C ASN A 126 19.34 -1.40 9.44
N ARG A 127 18.52 -2.28 10.04
CA ARG A 127 18.04 -2.18 11.43
C ARG A 127 17.35 -0.86 11.76
N ASN A 128 16.79 -0.19 10.76
CA ASN A 128 15.96 1.01 10.92
C ASN A 128 14.54 0.64 11.38
N ASP A 129 14.44 -0.32 12.27
CA ASP A 129 13.19 -0.77 12.87
C ASP A 129 12.52 0.36 13.66
N PHE A 130 11.20 0.34 13.74
CA PHE A 130 10.42 1.24 14.60
C PHE A 130 10.84 1.20 16.06
N SER A 131 11.33 0.02 16.53
CA SER A 131 11.83 -0.15 17.89
C SER A 131 12.67 -1.43 18.03
N TRP A 132 13.56 -1.44 18.99
CA TRP A 132 14.31 -2.64 19.40
C TRP A 132 13.37 -3.83 19.72
N TRP A 133 12.21 -3.55 20.33
CA TRP A 133 11.21 -4.58 20.65
C TRP A 133 10.61 -5.24 19.39
N HIS A 134 10.37 -4.48 18.33
CA HIS A 134 9.87 -5.04 17.06
C HIS A 134 10.88 -6.01 16.45
N ARG A 135 12.14 -5.64 16.43
CA ARG A 135 13.23 -6.49 15.93
C ARG A 135 13.35 -7.79 16.73
N MET A 136 13.29 -7.71 18.08
CA MET A 136 13.34 -8.88 18.94
C MET A 136 12.11 -9.78 18.73
N ALA A 137 10.92 -9.18 18.61
CA ALA A 137 9.70 -9.93 18.34
C ALA A 137 9.78 -10.65 16.99
N ARG A 138 10.24 -9.97 15.92
CA ARG A 138 10.47 -10.59 14.61
C ARG A 138 11.43 -11.76 14.70
N ARG A 139 12.60 -11.58 15.33
CA ARG A 139 13.60 -12.63 15.51
C ARG A 139 13.06 -13.86 16.24
N TYR A 140 12.18 -13.66 17.22
CA TYR A 140 11.59 -14.74 18.00
C TYR A 140 10.40 -15.41 17.32
N LEU A 141 9.50 -14.65 16.69
CA LEU A 141 8.23 -15.14 16.15
C LEU A 141 8.37 -15.68 14.72
N ALA A 142 9.16 -15.03 13.85
CA ALA A 142 9.25 -15.40 12.45
C ALA A 142 9.63 -16.88 12.20
N PRO A 143 10.63 -17.47 12.92
CA PRO A 143 10.95 -18.89 12.73
C PRO A 143 9.81 -19.85 13.10
N ARG A 144 8.88 -19.41 13.97
CA ARG A 144 7.76 -20.22 14.49
C ARG A 144 6.50 -20.15 13.65
N LEU A 145 6.44 -19.27 12.68
CA LEU A 145 5.36 -19.17 11.72
C LEU A 145 5.48 -20.26 10.64
N ASP A 146 4.38 -20.63 10.03
CA ASP A 146 4.40 -21.55 8.88
C ASP A 146 4.79 -20.81 7.60
N ASP A 147 4.38 -19.53 7.44
CA ASP A 147 4.87 -18.64 6.38
C ASP A 147 4.70 -17.16 6.74
N ILE A 148 5.28 -16.27 5.92
CA ILE A 148 5.26 -14.81 6.06
C ILE A 148 4.87 -14.20 4.73
N ILE A 149 3.71 -13.57 4.64
CA ILE A 149 3.29 -12.83 3.45
C ILE A 149 3.91 -11.42 3.53
N VAL A 150 4.66 -11.06 2.51
CA VAL A 150 5.37 -9.79 2.42
C VAL A 150 4.94 -8.99 1.21
N VAL A 151 5.13 -7.69 1.25
CA VAL A 151 4.66 -6.76 0.21
C VAL A 151 5.76 -6.31 -0.76
N SER A 152 6.99 -6.79 -0.57
CA SER A 152 8.15 -6.46 -1.42
C SER A 152 8.92 -7.71 -1.82
N PRO A 153 9.35 -7.85 -3.10
CA PRO A 153 10.19 -8.98 -3.53
C PRO A 153 11.52 -9.06 -2.76
N GLN A 154 12.16 -7.92 -2.48
CA GLN A 154 13.41 -7.87 -1.74
C GLN A 154 13.27 -8.42 -0.31
N VAL A 155 12.13 -8.12 0.33
CA VAL A 155 11.80 -8.64 1.67
C VAL A 155 11.51 -10.14 1.62
N ARG A 156 10.81 -10.63 0.57
CA ARG A 156 10.61 -12.06 0.33
C ARG A 156 11.95 -12.79 0.22
N ASP A 157 12.85 -12.30 -0.62
CA ASP A 157 14.14 -12.94 -0.89
C ASP A 157 14.96 -13.03 0.39
N TRP A 158 14.96 -11.98 1.21
CA TRP A 158 15.61 -12.01 2.51
C TRP A 158 15.03 -13.08 3.45
N TYR A 159 13.69 -13.17 3.57
CA TYR A 159 13.05 -14.20 4.41
C TYR A 159 13.27 -15.61 3.87
N GLN A 160 13.27 -15.79 2.55
CA GLN A 160 13.56 -17.09 1.93
C GLN A 160 15.00 -17.51 2.22
N GLU A 161 15.96 -16.63 2.06
CA GLU A 161 17.37 -16.89 2.33
C GLU A 161 17.63 -17.26 3.81
N HIS A 162 17.00 -16.53 4.74
CA HIS A 162 17.31 -16.66 6.18
C HIS A 162 16.42 -17.65 6.91
N LEU A 163 15.22 -17.93 6.44
CA LEU A 163 14.23 -18.76 7.13
C LEU A 163 13.57 -19.83 6.23
N GLY A 164 13.86 -19.87 4.94
CA GLY A 164 13.20 -20.75 3.99
C GLY A 164 11.70 -20.45 3.82
N LYS A 165 11.25 -19.21 4.11
CA LYS A 165 9.87 -18.75 4.11
C LYS A 165 9.79 -17.38 3.45
N GLY A 166 8.58 -16.97 3.09
CA GLY A 166 8.32 -15.67 2.51
C GLY A 166 7.56 -15.78 1.19
N TYR A 167 6.35 -15.27 1.19
CA TYR A 167 5.48 -15.24 0.03
C TYR A 167 5.15 -13.80 -0.35
N PHE A 168 5.50 -13.39 -1.55
CA PHE A 168 5.29 -12.03 -2.02
C PHE A 168 3.87 -11.83 -2.54
N VAL A 169 3.19 -10.79 -2.03
CA VAL A 169 1.89 -10.33 -2.53
C VAL A 169 1.90 -8.79 -2.58
N PRO A 170 1.90 -8.19 -3.77
CA PRO A 170 1.86 -6.74 -3.89
C PRO A 170 0.53 -6.18 -3.37
N ILE A 171 0.55 -4.94 -2.87
CA ILE A 171 -0.68 -4.24 -2.48
C ILE A 171 -1.30 -3.62 -3.75
N LEU A 172 -2.27 -4.32 -4.31
CA LEU A 172 -3.00 -3.90 -5.50
C LEU A 172 -4.47 -3.65 -5.17
N GLN A 173 -5.12 -2.82 -5.97
CA GLN A 173 -6.58 -2.68 -6.00
C GLN A 173 -7.16 -3.49 -7.17
N GLU A 174 -8.39 -3.93 -7.01
CA GLU A 174 -9.12 -4.58 -8.08
C GLU A 174 -9.33 -3.59 -9.24
N GLU A 175 -8.91 -3.99 -10.44
CA GLU A 175 -8.77 -3.08 -11.59
C GLU A 175 -10.12 -2.49 -12.02
N GLU A 176 -11.13 -3.34 -12.26
CA GLU A 176 -12.43 -2.89 -12.76
C GLU A 176 -13.13 -1.94 -11.77
N TYR A 177 -13.02 -2.24 -10.47
CA TYR A 177 -13.54 -1.39 -9.43
C TYR A 177 -12.86 -0.01 -9.42
N ALA A 178 -11.53 0.03 -9.49
CA ALA A 178 -10.77 1.28 -9.52
C ALA A 178 -11.09 2.09 -10.78
N ARG A 179 -11.11 1.45 -11.94
CA ARG A 179 -11.41 2.12 -13.23
C ARG A 179 -12.84 2.66 -13.28
N THR A 180 -13.81 1.96 -12.71
CA THR A 180 -15.18 2.46 -12.57
C THR A 180 -15.21 3.78 -11.77
N ARG A 181 -14.40 3.92 -10.73
CA ARG A 181 -14.29 5.16 -9.94
C ARG A 181 -13.62 6.28 -10.73
N TYR A 182 -12.57 5.99 -11.49
CA TYR A 182 -11.94 6.98 -12.36
C TYR A 182 -12.89 7.46 -13.46
N ARG A 183 -13.73 6.59 -14.02
CA ARG A 183 -14.75 6.94 -15.01
C ARG A 183 -15.79 7.93 -14.45
N LYS A 184 -16.23 7.73 -13.21
CA LYS A 184 -17.21 8.62 -12.54
C LYS A 184 -16.71 10.05 -12.33
N VAL A 185 -15.42 10.28 -12.34
CA VAL A 185 -14.85 11.61 -12.08
C VAL A 185 -14.34 12.33 -13.34
N LEU A 186 -14.60 11.81 -14.55
CA LEU A 186 -14.09 12.39 -15.81
C LEU A 186 -14.53 13.85 -16.02
N GLU A 187 -15.76 14.20 -15.72
CA GLU A 187 -16.23 15.61 -15.82
C GLU A 187 -15.43 16.50 -14.86
N ARG A 188 -15.18 16.02 -13.64
CA ARG A 188 -14.38 16.73 -12.64
C ARG A 188 -12.94 16.91 -13.11
N VAL A 189 -12.38 15.93 -13.82
CA VAL A 189 -11.05 16.03 -14.46
C VAL A 189 -11.03 17.14 -15.49
N HIS A 190 -12.06 17.23 -16.34
CA HIS A 190 -12.16 18.29 -17.32
C HIS A 190 -12.16 19.69 -16.66
N VAL A 191 -12.98 19.88 -15.65
CA VAL A 191 -13.02 21.12 -14.86
C VAL A 191 -11.67 21.45 -14.23
N LEU A 192 -10.97 20.44 -13.66
CA LEU A 192 -9.63 20.64 -13.09
C LEU A 192 -8.62 21.09 -14.14
N ARG A 193 -8.59 20.40 -15.31
CA ARG A 193 -7.67 20.73 -16.40
C ARG A 193 -7.90 22.14 -16.95
N GLN A 194 -9.15 22.59 -17.05
CA GLN A 194 -9.47 23.97 -17.42
C GLN A 194 -9.05 24.96 -16.33
N ARG A 195 -9.46 24.73 -15.09
CA ARG A 195 -9.20 25.63 -13.95
C ARG A 195 -7.72 25.92 -13.74
N TYR A 196 -6.85 24.93 -13.98
CA TYR A 196 -5.41 25.03 -13.76
C TYR A 196 -4.61 25.13 -15.07
N SER A 197 -5.28 25.42 -16.20
CA SER A 197 -4.65 25.60 -17.53
C SER A 197 -3.68 24.46 -17.88
N MET A 198 -4.16 23.22 -17.74
CA MET A 198 -3.35 22.01 -17.93
C MET A 198 -3.39 21.47 -19.35
N GLN A 199 -4.07 22.15 -20.30
CA GLN A 199 -4.35 21.61 -21.65
C GLN A 199 -3.07 21.29 -22.44
N HIS A 200 -2.02 22.09 -22.21
CA HIS A 200 -0.74 21.98 -22.92
C HIS A 200 0.42 21.66 -21.96
N LYS A 201 0.09 21.14 -20.77
CA LYS A 201 1.09 20.81 -19.75
C LYS A 201 1.10 19.32 -19.46
N LYS A 202 2.30 18.77 -19.31
CA LYS A 202 2.50 17.48 -18.66
C LYS A 202 2.36 17.66 -17.14
N VAL A 203 1.45 16.91 -16.55
CA VAL A 203 1.11 17.04 -15.13
C VAL A 203 1.80 15.96 -14.33
N PHE A 204 2.73 16.38 -13.46
CA PHE A 204 3.40 15.52 -12.48
C PHE A 204 2.63 15.55 -11.16
N LEU A 205 2.44 14.41 -10.54
CA LEU A 205 1.65 14.25 -9.32
C LEU A 205 2.45 13.53 -8.25
N PHE A 206 2.43 14.05 -7.04
CA PHE A 206 2.77 13.33 -5.81
C PHE A 206 1.52 13.20 -4.95
N VAL A 207 1.33 12.04 -4.33
CA VAL A 207 0.26 11.78 -3.35
C VAL A 207 0.85 11.10 -2.11
N GLY A 208 0.64 11.69 -0.95
CA GLY A 208 1.09 11.07 0.30
C GLY A 208 1.20 12.04 1.47
N ARG A 209 1.56 11.51 2.65
CA ARG A 209 1.87 12.35 3.81
C ARG A 209 3.14 13.15 3.55
N LEU A 210 3.15 14.42 3.95
CA LEU A 210 4.31 15.29 3.80
C LEU A 210 5.23 15.15 5.02
N VAL A 211 5.97 14.04 5.03
CA VAL A 211 6.98 13.68 6.06
C VAL A 211 8.35 13.47 5.42
N ALA A 212 9.41 13.58 6.21
CA ALA A 212 10.79 13.50 5.73
C ALA A 212 11.09 12.23 4.90
N GLN A 213 10.50 11.08 5.29
CA GLN A 213 10.67 9.81 4.57
C GLN A 213 10.15 9.84 3.14
N LYS A 214 9.11 10.65 2.84
CA LYS A 214 8.54 10.79 1.49
C LYS A 214 9.38 11.63 0.55
N ASN A 215 10.36 12.37 1.08
CA ASN A 215 11.40 13.06 0.34
C ASN A 215 10.90 14.02 -0.78
N VAL A 216 9.76 14.68 -0.55
CA VAL A 216 9.12 15.57 -1.53
C VAL A 216 10.05 16.73 -1.96
N LYS A 217 11.01 17.10 -1.11
CA LYS A 217 12.02 18.11 -1.44
C LYS A 217 12.86 17.77 -2.67
N VAL A 218 13.14 16.47 -2.89
CA VAL A 218 13.88 16.03 -4.09
C VAL A 218 13.02 16.22 -5.34
N ILE A 219 11.72 15.92 -5.25
CA ILE A 219 10.78 16.17 -6.35
C ILE A 219 10.74 17.65 -6.72
N LEU A 220 10.67 18.57 -5.73
CA LEU A 220 10.70 20.00 -5.98
C LEU A 220 12.01 20.44 -6.66
N ARG A 221 13.15 19.96 -6.18
CA ARG A 221 14.46 20.30 -6.76
C ARG A 221 14.64 19.76 -8.19
N ALA A 222 14.18 18.54 -8.45
CA ALA A 222 14.20 17.98 -9.80
C ALA A 222 13.26 18.76 -10.72
N PHE A 223 12.04 19.03 -10.27
CA PHE A 223 11.05 19.78 -11.06
C PHE A 223 11.51 21.22 -11.37
N ALA A 224 12.32 21.85 -10.50
CA ALA A 224 12.90 23.16 -10.75
C ALA A 224 13.79 23.25 -11.99
N ARG A 225 14.29 22.10 -12.46
CA ARG A 225 15.17 22.01 -13.64
C ARG A 225 14.39 21.75 -14.93
N LEU A 226 13.08 21.47 -14.85
CA LEU A 226 12.23 21.28 -16.01
C LEU A 226 11.63 22.61 -16.49
N ASP A 227 11.23 22.65 -17.76
CA ASP A 227 10.49 23.78 -18.32
C ASP A 227 9.06 23.87 -17.72
N GLN A 228 8.83 24.85 -16.85
CA GLN A 228 7.55 25.07 -16.17
C GLN A 228 6.46 25.60 -17.12
N LYS A 229 6.80 26.05 -18.32
CA LYS A 229 5.78 26.44 -19.32
C LYS A 229 4.97 25.23 -19.78
N HIS A 230 5.65 24.09 -19.96
CA HIS A 230 5.08 22.86 -20.46
C HIS A 230 4.82 21.79 -19.37
N ASN A 231 5.20 22.06 -18.12
CA ASN A 231 5.04 21.14 -17.01
C ASN A 231 4.31 21.80 -15.84
N LEU A 232 3.59 20.97 -15.07
CA LEU A 232 2.94 21.38 -13.82
C LEU A 232 3.18 20.30 -12.76
N LEU A 233 3.58 20.73 -11.55
CA LEU A 233 3.69 19.83 -10.41
C LEU A 233 2.52 20.03 -9.45
N VAL A 234 1.89 18.93 -9.07
CA VAL A 234 0.80 18.89 -8.09
C VAL A 234 1.21 18.03 -6.91
N ILE A 235 1.08 18.55 -5.70
CA ILE A 235 1.37 17.86 -4.44
C ILE A 235 0.05 17.70 -3.68
N VAL A 236 -0.41 16.46 -3.55
CA VAL A 236 -1.60 16.09 -2.78
C VAL A 236 -1.16 15.47 -1.46
N GLY A 237 -1.53 16.09 -0.37
CA GLY A 237 -1.22 15.61 0.96
C GLY A 237 -1.02 16.71 1.97
N ASP A 238 -0.80 16.29 3.22
CA ASP A 238 -0.53 17.15 4.35
C ASP A 238 0.48 16.49 5.29
N GLY A 239 1.11 17.27 6.15
CA GLY A 239 2.08 16.77 7.13
C GLY A 239 3.07 17.83 7.59
N PRO A 240 3.95 17.49 8.55
CA PRO A 240 4.87 18.43 9.19
C PRO A 240 5.85 19.11 8.24
N GLU A 241 6.18 18.48 7.09
CA GLU A 241 7.06 19.08 6.10
C GLU A 241 6.38 20.18 5.23
N PHE A 242 5.04 20.32 5.29
CA PHE A 242 4.28 21.23 4.43
C PHE A 242 4.81 22.67 4.44
N PRO A 243 5.07 23.33 5.61
CA PRO A 243 5.59 24.69 5.61
C PRO A 243 6.99 24.81 4.94
N HIS A 244 7.87 23.84 5.17
CA HIS A 244 9.20 23.80 4.57
C HIS A 244 9.15 23.61 3.05
N LEU A 245 8.24 22.77 2.57
CA LEU A 245 8.07 22.52 1.13
C LEU A 245 7.53 23.75 0.39
N ILE A 246 6.60 24.51 1.00
CA ILE A 246 6.13 25.78 0.43
C ILE A 246 7.27 26.80 0.35
N LEU A 247 8.07 26.92 1.41
CA LEU A 247 9.21 27.85 1.42
C LEU A 247 10.23 27.45 0.34
N LEU A 248 10.56 26.18 0.23
CA LEU A 248 11.46 25.66 -0.81
C LEU A 248 10.93 25.94 -2.22
N ALA A 249 9.64 25.70 -2.46
CA ALA A 249 9.01 25.98 -3.75
C ALA A 249 9.11 27.47 -4.13
N LYS A 250 8.93 28.38 -3.16
CA LYS A 250 9.12 29.83 -3.36
C LYS A 250 10.57 30.18 -3.65
N GLN A 251 11.53 29.63 -2.91
CA GLN A 251 12.97 29.85 -3.14
C GLN A 251 13.42 29.38 -4.54
N LEU A 252 12.81 28.31 -5.04
CA LEU A 252 13.08 27.77 -6.38
C LEU A 252 12.22 28.42 -7.48
N ASN A 253 11.41 29.43 -7.17
CA ASN A 253 10.47 30.09 -8.10
C ASN A 253 9.54 29.11 -8.83
N LEU A 254 9.03 28.08 -8.12
CA LEU A 254 8.20 27.04 -8.71
C LEU A 254 6.72 27.37 -8.69
N GLN A 255 6.05 27.09 -9.81
CA GLN A 255 4.60 27.05 -9.90
C GLN A 255 4.11 25.63 -9.51
N VAL A 256 4.01 25.38 -8.20
CA VAL A 256 3.53 24.10 -7.63
C VAL A 256 2.13 24.27 -7.07
N ARG A 257 1.26 23.31 -7.37
CA ARG A 257 -0.08 23.25 -6.76
C ARG A 257 -0.06 22.34 -5.54
N PHE A 258 -0.14 22.92 -4.35
CA PHE A 258 -0.42 22.19 -3.11
C PHE A 258 -1.93 22.16 -2.88
N THR A 259 -2.52 20.97 -2.77
CA THR A 259 -3.98 20.81 -2.62
C THR A 259 -4.42 20.55 -1.19
N GLY A 260 -3.49 20.25 -0.29
CA GLY A 260 -3.80 19.64 1.00
C GLY A 260 -4.19 18.17 0.86
N ARG A 261 -4.68 17.56 1.95
CA ARG A 261 -5.17 16.18 1.97
C ARG A 261 -6.47 16.07 1.18
N LEU A 262 -6.53 15.11 0.29
CA LEU A 262 -7.72 14.76 -0.50
C LEU A 262 -8.04 13.27 -0.35
N GLU A 263 -9.34 12.94 -0.45
CA GLU A 263 -9.86 11.58 -0.41
C GLU A 263 -10.99 11.38 -1.43
N GLY A 264 -11.28 10.12 -1.77
CA GLY A 264 -12.41 9.78 -2.65
C GLY A 264 -12.33 10.42 -4.04
N ASP A 265 -13.45 10.92 -4.54
CA ASP A 265 -13.58 11.44 -5.89
C ASP A 265 -12.66 12.63 -6.19
N ALA A 266 -12.36 13.46 -5.18
CA ALA A 266 -11.43 14.56 -5.34
C ALA A 266 -10.00 14.05 -5.61
N LEU A 267 -9.56 13.03 -4.90
CA LEU A 267 -8.26 12.39 -5.11
C LEU A 267 -8.21 11.64 -6.45
N TYR A 268 -9.26 10.89 -6.78
CA TYR A 268 -9.34 10.16 -8.08
C TYR A 268 -9.32 11.11 -9.27
N ALA A 269 -9.93 12.29 -9.15
CA ALA A 269 -9.87 13.29 -10.20
C ALA A 269 -8.42 13.77 -10.45
N TRP A 270 -7.60 13.93 -9.41
CA TRP A 270 -6.20 14.32 -9.55
C TRP A 270 -5.34 13.22 -10.16
N TYR A 271 -5.50 11.95 -9.76
CA TYR A 271 -4.82 10.83 -10.44
C TYR A 271 -5.16 10.79 -11.92
N ASN A 272 -6.43 10.99 -12.26
CA ASN A 272 -6.89 10.95 -13.65
C ASN A 272 -6.45 12.18 -14.45
N ALA A 273 -6.31 13.35 -13.80
CA ALA A 273 -5.80 14.57 -14.42
C ALA A 273 -4.28 14.56 -14.66
N ALA A 274 -3.53 13.83 -13.83
CA ALA A 274 -2.07 13.73 -13.91
C ALA A 274 -1.62 12.80 -15.05
N ASP A 275 -0.43 13.03 -15.57
CA ASP A 275 0.20 12.21 -16.61
C ASP A 275 1.33 11.35 -16.07
N VAL A 276 2.06 11.85 -15.07
CA VAL A 276 3.20 11.19 -14.43
C VAL A 276 3.02 11.25 -12.92
N PHE A 277 3.20 10.13 -12.26
CA PHE A 277 3.21 10.03 -10.80
C PHE A 277 4.65 9.87 -10.30
N VAL A 278 5.02 10.56 -9.20
CA VAL A 278 6.38 10.51 -8.65
C VAL A 278 6.34 10.11 -7.18
N LEU A 279 7.09 9.07 -6.81
CA LEU A 279 7.28 8.61 -5.44
C LEU A 279 8.76 8.52 -5.08
N ALA A 280 9.30 9.54 -4.39
CA ALA A 280 10.72 9.67 -4.08
C ALA A 280 11.07 9.20 -2.66
N SER A 281 10.29 8.31 -2.08
CA SER A 281 10.45 7.87 -0.69
C SER A 281 11.82 7.25 -0.43
N ARG A 282 12.48 7.66 0.66
CA ARG A 282 13.71 7.04 1.16
C ARG A 282 13.47 5.71 1.83
N GLN A 283 12.26 5.52 2.35
CA GLN A 283 11.79 4.30 2.97
C GLN A 283 10.29 4.18 2.78
N GLU A 284 9.85 3.10 2.13
CA GLU A 284 8.46 2.84 1.85
C GLU A 284 8.21 1.33 1.82
N PRO A 285 7.45 0.76 2.75
CA PRO A 285 7.15 -0.68 2.75
C PRO A 285 6.58 -1.16 1.41
N PHE A 286 5.58 -0.45 0.89
CA PHE A 286 5.08 -0.71 -0.46
C PHE A 286 4.88 0.58 -1.26
N GLY A 287 3.92 1.45 -0.85
CA GLY A 287 3.51 2.61 -1.62
C GLY A 287 2.33 2.31 -2.55
N ALA A 288 1.18 1.93 -1.97
CA ALA A 288 -0.05 1.58 -2.71
C ALA A 288 -0.52 2.68 -3.69
N VAL A 289 -0.15 3.93 -3.44
CA VAL A 289 -0.39 5.09 -4.32
C VAL A 289 0.21 4.92 -5.73
N THR A 290 1.28 4.11 -5.88
CA THR A 290 1.85 3.77 -7.19
C THR A 290 0.87 2.92 -8.01
N ASN A 291 0.23 1.92 -7.40
CA ASN A 291 -0.78 1.12 -8.07
C ASN A 291 -2.01 1.97 -8.45
N GLU A 292 -2.45 2.87 -7.58
CA GLU A 292 -3.54 3.82 -7.88
C GLU A 292 -3.20 4.68 -9.10
N ALA A 293 -1.98 5.19 -9.19
CA ALA A 293 -1.52 5.98 -10.32
C ALA A 293 -1.48 5.17 -11.63
N LEU A 294 -0.95 3.95 -11.61
CA LEU A 294 -0.92 3.05 -12.76
C LEU A 294 -2.33 2.71 -13.26
N LEU A 295 -3.26 2.42 -12.35
CA LEU A 295 -4.66 2.17 -12.67
C LEU A 295 -5.36 3.40 -13.27
N ALA A 296 -4.98 4.61 -12.86
CA ALA A 296 -5.45 5.86 -13.45
C ALA A 296 -4.79 6.18 -14.81
N GLY A 297 -3.84 5.34 -15.26
CA GLY A 297 -3.12 5.50 -16.53
C GLY A 297 -1.97 6.52 -16.46
N CYS A 298 -1.43 6.80 -15.27
CA CYS A 298 -0.20 7.57 -15.13
C CYS A 298 1.02 6.70 -15.42
N TYR A 299 2.03 7.26 -16.08
CA TYR A 299 3.37 6.74 -15.99
C TYR A 299 3.94 7.00 -14.58
N VAL A 300 4.90 6.21 -14.14
CA VAL A 300 5.38 6.30 -12.77
C VAL A 300 6.89 6.45 -12.68
N LEU A 301 7.35 7.31 -11.76
CA LEU A 301 8.74 7.44 -11.35
C LEU A 301 8.83 7.07 -9.87
N VAL A 302 9.44 5.93 -9.56
CA VAL A 302 9.36 5.32 -8.24
C VAL A 302 10.74 5.09 -7.67
N SER A 303 10.96 5.51 -6.42
CA SER A 303 12.18 5.21 -5.70
C SER A 303 12.42 3.70 -5.60
N GLN A 304 13.66 3.25 -5.83
CA GLN A 304 14.10 1.86 -5.62
C GLN A 304 13.93 1.39 -4.15
N LYS A 305 13.80 2.34 -3.20
CA LYS A 305 13.54 2.07 -1.77
C LYS A 305 12.04 1.89 -1.44
N ALA A 306 11.16 2.00 -2.43
CA ALA A 306 9.74 1.71 -2.28
C ALA A 306 9.45 0.27 -2.73
N GLY A 307 8.69 -0.49 -1.94
CA GLY A 307 8.30 -1.86 -2.32
C GLY A 307 7.52 -1.91 -3.63
N SER A 308 6.80 -0.82 -3.97
CA SER A 308 6.08 -0.68 -5.24
C SER A 308 6.98 -0.43 -6.47
N SER A 309 8.31 -0.33 -6.30
CA SER A 309 9.24 -0.35 -7.44
C SER A 309 9.09 -1.61 -8.30
N CYS A 310 8.63 -2.72 -7.70
CA CYS A 310 8.32 -3.96 -8.42
C CYS A 310 7.16 -3.84 -9.43
N LEU A 311 6.37 -2.77 -9.39
CA LEU A 311 5.30 -2.49 -10.37
C LEU A 311 5.81 -1.75 -11.61
N VAL A 312 7.06 -1.29 -11.58
CA VAL A 312 7.69 -0.56 -12.68
C VAL A 312 8.30 -1.55 -13.66
N VAL A 313 7.96 -1.37 -14.93
CA VAL A 313 8.65 -1.99 -16.07
C VAL A 313 9.39 -0.88 -16.78
N GLU A 314 10.73 -0.89 -16.63
CA GLU A 314 11.62 0.16 -17.13
C GLU A 314 11.40 0.44 -18.62
N GLY A 315 11.16 1.71 -18.96
CA GLY A 315 10.92 2.13 -20.34
C GLY A 315 9.52 1.84 -20.89
N GLU A 316 8.63 1.18 -20.14
CA GLU A 316 7.26 0.88 -20.59
C GLU A 316 6.20 1.67 -19.84
N ASN A 317 6.14 1.53 -18.50
CA ASN A 317 5.18 2.24 -17.66
C ASN A 317 5.83 3.25 -16.73
N GLY A 318 7.16 3.34 -16.70
CA GLY A 318 7.90 4.27 -15.88
C GLY A 318 9.38 3.93 -15.74
N TYR A 319 9.97 4.50 -14.70
CA TYR A 319 11.36 4.26 -14.31
C TYR A 319 11.50 4.20 -12.80
N THR A 320 12.50 3.45 -12.34
CA THR A 320 12.98 3.51 -10.96
C THR A 320 14.21 4.43 -10.84
N PHE A 321 14.44 4.98 -9.63
CA PHE A 321 15.59 5.84 -9.36
C PHE A 321 16.01 5.77 -7.88
N GLU A 322 17.27 6.09 -7.57
CA GLU A 322 17.71 6.25 -6.19
C GLU A 322 17.12 7.53 -5.58
N PRO A 323 16.57 7.48 -4.34
CA PRO A 323 15.69 8.52 -3.79
C PRO A 323 16.36 9.90 -3.62
N ASP A 324 17.69 9.97 -3.54
CA ASP A 324 18.43 11.23 -3.39
C ASP A 324 19.18 11.66 -4.66
N ASP A 325 19.05 10.90 -5.73
CA ASP A 325 19.66 11.19 -7.04
C ASP A 325 18.73 12.13 -7.85
N ILE A 326 18.99 13.43 -7.72
CA ILE A 326 18.23 14.47 -8.41
C ILE A 326 18.49 14.44 -9.91
N ASP A 327 19.73 14.17 -10.33
CA ASP A 327 20.13 14.21 -11.74
C ASP A 327 19.41 13.11 -12.54
N THR A 328 19.45 11.89 -12.05
CA THR A 328 18.69 10.78 -12.63
C THR A 328 17.17 11.07 -12.62
N LEU A 329 16.62 11.63 -11.53
CA LEU A 329 15.20 11.95 -11.49
C LEU A 329 14.82 12.99 -12.56
N VAL A 330 15.64 14.02 -12.79
CA VAL A 330 15.43 15.02 -13.85
C VAL A 330 15.42 14.34 -15.22
N GLU A 331 16.46 13.55 -15.52
CA GLU A 331 16.55 12.81 -16.78
C GLU A 331 15.27 11.96 -17.03
N LYS A 332 14.83 11.21 -16.02
CA LYS A 332 13.64 10.36 -16.15
C LYS A 332 12.35 11.18 -16.26
N MET A 333 12.24 12.32 -15.57
CA MET A 333 11.13 13.25 -15.74
C MET A 333 11.05 13.79 -17.17
N GLU A 334 12.18 14.19 -17.75
CA GLU A 334 12.26 14.67 -19.13
C GLU A 334 11.88 13.56 -20.13
N GLN A 335 12.43 12.36 -19.97
CA GLN A 335 12.10 11.21 -20.83
C GLN A 335 10.61 10.90 -20.82
N VAL A 336 10.01 10.72 -19.63
CA VAL A 336 8.59 10.38 -19.49
C VAL A 336 7.69 11.54 -19.93
N SER A 337 8.13 12.79 -19.83
CA SER A 337 7.34 13.94 -20.30
C SER A 337 7.06 13.89 -21.80
N GLN A 338 7.89 13.22 -22.58
CA GLN A 338 7.73 13.06 -24.04
C GLN A 338 6.81 11.88 -24.40
N TRP A 339 6.49 11.00 -23.44
CA TRP A 339 5.66 9.82 -23.75
C TRP A 339 4.23 10.20 -24.05
N PRO A 340 3.60 9.58 -25.08
CA PRO A 340 2.22 9.87 -25.47
C PRO A 340 1.23 9.40 -24.38
N ILE A 341 0.19 10.19 -24.17
CA ILE A 341 -0.94 9.79 -23.32
C ILE A 341 -2.00 9.12 -24.20
N VAL A 342 -2.05 7.81 -24.13
CA VAL A 342 -3.05 7.01 -24.84
C VAL A 342 -4.35 6.97 -24.04
N ARG A 343 -5.48 7.20 -24.72
CA ARG A 343 -6.82 7.12 -24.11
C ARG A 343 -7.61 5.97 -24.72
N GLU A 344 -8.44 5.38 -23.87
CA GLU A 344 -9.41 4.37 -24.24
C GLU A 344 -10.71 5.01 -24.75
N PRO A 345 -11.60 4.25 -25.41
CA PRO A 345 -12.86 4.79 -25.96
C PRO A 345 -13.77 5.43 -24.90
N ASP A 346 -13.67 5.00 -23.64
CA ASP A 346 -14.43 5.56 -22.52
C ASP A 346 -13.85 6.88 -21.96
N GLY A 347 -12.80 7.41 -22.60
CA GLY A 347 -12.14 8.66 -22.23
C GLY A 347 -11.07 8.53 -21.12
N LEU A 348 -10.96 7.39 -20.46
CA LEU A 348 -9.89 7.13 -19.51
C LEU A 348 -8.54 7.01 -20.22
N LYS A 349 -7.46 7.32 -19.50
CA LYS A 349 -6.12 6.95 -19.98
C LYS A 349 -5.96 5.44 -19.91
N LYS A 350 -5.20 4.87 -20.87
CA LYS A 350 -4.87 3.45 -20.87
C LYS A 350 -4.22 3.05 -19.55
N CYS A 351 -4.71 2.00 -18.91
CA CYS A 351 -4.15 1.45 -17.69
C CYS A 351 -2.67 1.05 -17.90
N GLN A 352 -1.81 1.42 -16.97
CA GLN A 352 -0.37 1.16 -17.04
C GLN A 352 0.08 0.00 -16.13
N THR A 353 -0.84 -0.62 -15.39
CA THR A 353 -0.47 -1.79 -14.57
C THR A 353 -0.04 -2.98 -15.43
N LYS A 354 0.98 -3.70 -14.99
CA LYS A 354 1.50 -4.91 -15.65
C LYS A 354 1.29 -6.15 -14.78
N ILE A 355 0.85 -5.97 -13.54
CA ILE A 355 0.59 -7.05 -12.59
C ILE A 355 -0.91 -7.07 -12.30
N SER A 356 -1.54 -8.21 -12.57
CA SER A 356 -2.96 -8.42 -12.33
C SER A 356 -3.25 -8.65 -10.85
N TYR A 357 -4.18 -7.88 -10.30
CA TYR A 357 -4.71 -8.11 -8.95
C TYR A 357 -5.32 -9.52 -8.84
N ARG A 358 -6.15 -9.91 -9.82
CA ARG A 358 -6.86 -11.19 -9.82
C ARG A 358 -5.89 -12.38 -9.82
N GLU A 359 -4.86 -12.35 -10.66
CA GLU A 359 -3.84 -13.41 -10.71
C GLU A 359 -3.06 -13.46 -9.39
N SER A 360 -2.65 -12.31 -8.85
CA SER A 360 -1.93 -12.24 -7.57
C SER A 360 -2.74 -12.85 -6.43
N MET A 361 -4.05 -12.57 -6.37
CA MET A 361 -4.95 -13.15 -5.36
C MET A 361 -5.19 -14.63 -5.58
N GLN A 362 -5.33 -15.09 -6.82
CA GLN A 362 -5.50 -16.52 -7.14
C GLN A 362 -4.27 -17.33 -6.73
N HIS A 363 -3.07 -16.82 -6.99
CA HIS A 363 -1.82 -17.45 -6.56
C HIS A 363 -1.71 -17.50 -5.04
N LEU A 364 -2.04 -16.41 -4.34
CA LEU A 364 -2.07 -16.39 -2.87
C LEU A 364 -3.03 -17.42 -2.30
N VAL A 365 -4.26 -17.47 -2.80
CA VAL A 365 -5.28 -18.44 -2.34
C VAL A 365 -4.81 -19.87 -2.54
N THR A 366 -4.21 -20.16 -3.69
CA THR A 366 -3.63 -21.48 -4.00
C THR A 366 -2.51 -21.82 -3.02
N HIS A 367 -1.60 -20.89 -2.77
CA HIS A 367 -0.49 -21.04 -1.83
C HIS A 367 -0.99 -21.31 -0.39
N LEU A 368 -1.97 -20.53 0.08
CA LEU A 368 -2.55 -20.72 1.41
C LEU A 368 -3.27 -22.06 1.58
N LYS A 369 -3.96 -22.52 0.54
CA LYS A 369 -4.58 -23.87 0.54
C LYS A 369 -3.52 -24.97 0.54
N PHE A 370 -2.45 -24.81 -0.21
CA PHE A 370 -1.33 -25.76 -0.22
C PHE A 370 -0.68 -25.89 1.16
N LEU A 371 -0.47 -24.77 1.88
CA LEU A 371 0.08 -24.82 3.24
C LEU A 371 -0.77 -25.65 4.22
N VAL A 372 -2.08 -25.72 3.99
CA VAL A 372 -2.99 -26.47 4.89
C VAL A 372 -3.08 -27.94 4.50
N HIS A 373 -3.07 -28.27 3.21
CA HIS A 373 -3.42 -29.60 2.68
C HIS A 373 -2.25 -30.35 2.04
N GLY A 374 -1.14 -29.63 1.69
CA GLY A 374 0.12 -30.21 1.20
C GLY A 374 1.00 -30.65 2.34
#